data_82f8f6294fa787bf35c0e09334acf0d5
#
_entry.id   82f8f6294fa787bf35c0e09334acf0d5
#
_cell.length_a   1.000
_cell.length_b   1.000
_cell.length_c   1.000
_cell.angle_alpha   90.00
_cell.angle_beta   90.00
_cell.angle_gamma   90.00
#
_symmetry.space_group_name_H-M   'P 1'
#
loop_
_entity.id
_entity.type
_entity.pdbx_description
1 polymer ?
#
loop_
_entity_poly.entity_id
_entity_poly.type
_entity_poly.pdbx_seq_one_letter_code
_entity_poly.pdbx_strand_id
1 'polypeptide(L)'
;EIMPSLVGSEMCIRDSNENILSFVNNVKTIDGGTHEVGFKTGITKAFNDYAKNNNLFKGKDGSLDGADVREGLSAVISLKIPEELLQFEGQTKGKLGTPEARSVTESITYEAIKFYLEENKEVALNILDKAMKSKIAREAARKAREEARSGKSKKMERNLSGKLAPAGSKNAKINELFIVEGDSAGGSAKGGRDRKFQAILPLRGKVINSEKTNLAELMKNEEINTLIYTIGAGVGQDFDVNDANYDKVIIMTDADVDGAHIQILLLTFFYRYMRPLIEAGKLYIAMPPLYKLDYGKKKYYVYTDEELEEVKKENTGKYSIQRYKGLGEMNPDQLWDTTMNPDTRSLIRVNITDAALAEKRVNVLMGDKVEPRKEWINENVVFTMEDNYRAV
;
A
#
# COMPACT_ATOMS: atom_id res chain seq x y z
N GLU A 1 -25.11 -15.06 33.60
CA GLU A 1 -24.45 -15.93 32.61
C GLU A 1 -24.01 -15.06 31.41
N ILE A 2 -22.70 -15.07 31.07
CA ILE A 2 -22.19 -14.33 29.92
C ILE A 2 -22.50 -15.15 28.66
N MET A 3 -23.29 -14.61 27.75
CA MET A 3 -23.69 -15.30 26.53
C MET A 3 -23.02 -14.63 25.32
N PRO A 4 -21.89 -15.13 24.84
CA PRO A 4 -21.31 -14.68 23.58
C PRO A 4 -22.06 -15.29 22.39
N SER A 5 -22.29 -14.51 21.37
CA SER A 5 -22.72 -15.01 20.08
C SER A 5 -21.76 -14.49 19.00
N LEU A 6 -21.26 -15.42 18.20
CA LEU A 6 -20.53 -15.10 16.98
C LEU A 6 -21.58 -14.98 15.88
N VAL A 7 -21.87 -13.75 15.47
CA VAL A 7 -22.96 -13.48 14.51
C VAL A 7 -22.55 -13.85 13.08
N GLY A 8 -21.25 -13.82 12.80
CA GLY A 8 -20.67 -14.27 11.53
C GLY A 8 -19.18 -14.00 11.50
N SER A 9 -18.45 -14.88 10.85
CA SER A 9 -17.05 -14.66 10.51
C SER A 9 -16.83 -15.09 9.07
N GLU A 10 -16.15 -14.24 8.30
CA GLU A 10 -15.74 -14.49 6.94
C GLU A 10 -14.24 -14.25 6.82
N MET A 11 -13.56 -15.12 6.11
CA MET A 11 -12.14 -14.96 5.85
C MET A 11 -11.92 -14.74 4.35
N CYS A 12 -11.62 -13.50 3.99
CA CYS A 12 -11.30 -13.14 2.62
C CYS A 12 -9.90 -13.61 2.25
N ILE A 13 -9.80 -14.44 1.21
CA ILE A 13 -8.52 -15.00 0.74
C ILE A 13 -7.59 -13.89 0.19
N ARG A 14 -8.12 -12.73 -0.18
CA ARG A 14 -7.41 -11.64 -0.84
C ARG A 14 -7.23 -10.37 -0.01
N ASP A 15 -7.96 -10.24 1.08
CA ASP A 15 -7.83 -9.09 1.98
C ASP A 15 -6.78 -9.39 3.05
N SER A 16 -5.85 -8.47 3.27
CA SER A 16 -4.81 -8.59 4.30
C SER A 16 -5.19 -7.92 5.62
N ASN A 17 -6.31 -7.19 5.66
CA ASN A 17 -6.73 -6.44 6.84
C ASN A 17 -7.65 -7.26 7.74
N GLU A 18 -7.40 -7.20 9.05
CA GLU A 18 -8.28 -7.68 10.08
C GLU A 18 -9.41 -6.67 10.30
N ASN A 19 -10.68 -7.11 10.21
CA ASN A 19 -11.83 -6.27 10.46
C ASN A 19 -12.75 -6.94 11.48
N ILE A 20 -12.70 -6.47 12.73
CA ILE A 20 -13.53 -6.99 13.82
C ILE A 20 -14.48 -5.90 14.31
N LEU A 21 -15.77 -6.17 14.23
CA LEU A 21 -16.81 -5.36 14.83
C LEU A 21 -17.29 -6.02 16.12
N SER A 22 -17.15 -5.36 17.26
CA SER A 22 -17.53 -5.91 18.55
C SER A 22 -18.60 -5.08 19.26
N PHE A 23 -19.50 -5.79 19.92
CA PHE A 23 -20.64 -5.22 20.64
C PHE A 23 -20.81 -5.91 22.00
N VAL A 24 -21.18 -5.14 23.00
CA VAL A 24 -21.54 -5.63 24.34
C VAL A 24 -22.86 -5.00 24.76
N ASN A 25 -23.88 -5.83 25.03
CA ASN A 25 -25.25 -5.39 25.35
C ASN A 25 -25.77 -4.38 24.30
N ASN A 26 -25.53 -4.66 23.02
CA ASN A 26 -25.87 -3.83 21.86
C ASN A 26 -25.08 -2.49 21.76
N VAL A 27 -24.14 -2.24 22.64
CA VAL A 27 -23.24 -1.06 22.55
C VAL A 27 -22.00 -1.45 21.75
N LYS A 28 -21.69 -0.69 20.71
CA LYS A 28 -20.48 -0.90 19.89
C LYS A 28 -19.23 -0.53 20.69
N THR A 29 -18.30 -1.46 20.82
CA THR A 29 -17.02 -1.28 21.51
C THR A 29 -15.94 -0.92 20.49
N ILE A 30 -15.81 0.39 20.17
CA ILE A 30 -14.92 0.89 19.11
C ILE A 30 -13.46 0.60 19.43
N ASP A 31 -13.09 0.65 20.71
CA ASP A 31 -11.74 0.42 21.20
C ASP A 31 -11.54 -1.05 21.66
N GLY A 32 -12.46 -1.94 21.28
CA GLY A 32 -12.42 -3.37 21.61
C GLY A 32 -12.62 -3.68 23.11
N GLY A 33 -11.76 -4.51 23.66
CA GLY A 33 -11.78 -4.87 25.08
C GLY A 33 -11.45 -6.34 25.33
N THR A 34 -11.71 -6.81 26.56
CA THR A 34 -11.35 -8.14 27.04
C THR A 34 -11.99 -9.26 26.20
N HIS A 35 -13.21 -9.10 25.72
CA HIS A 35 -13.91 -10.05 24.85
C HIS A 35 -13.23 -10.20 23.49
N GLU A 36 -12.77 -9.11 22.89
CA GLU A 36 -12.06 -9.16 21.62
C GLU A 36 -10.69 -9.83 21.76
N VAL A 37 -9.99 -9.57 22.87
CA VAL A 37 -8.75 -10.27 23.21
C VAL A 37 -8.99 -11.77 23.37
N GLY A 38 -10.06 -12.16 24.04
CA GLY A 38 -10.47 -13.57 24.19
C GLY A 38 -10.73 -14.23 22.84
N PHE A 39 -11.50 -13.58 21.98
CA PHE A 39 -11.79 -14.05 20.62
C PHE A 39 -10.50 -14.27 19.80
N LYS A 40 -9.62 -13.28 19.76
CA LYS A 40 -8.33 -13.36 19.05
C LYS A 40 -7.44 -14.49 19.58
N THR A 41 -7.42 -14.68 20.88
CA THR A 41 -6.67 -15.78 21.53
C THR A 41 -7.26 -17.13 21.18
N GLY A 42 -8.58 -17.28 21.28
CA GLY A 42 -9.31 -18.52 21.00
C GLY A 42 -9.11 -19.02 19.56
N ILE A 43 -9.26 -18.12 18.58
CA ILE A 43 -8.98 -18.43 17.16
C ILE A 43 -7.54 -18.89 16.98
N THR A 44 -6.58 -18.12 17.47
CA THR A 44 -5.14 -18.42 17.28
C THR A 44 -4.79 -19.79 17.85
N LYS A 45 -5.32 -20.12 19.04
CA LYS A 45 -5.11 -21.40 19.71
C LYS A 45 -5.74 -22.55 18.92
N ALA A 46 -6.98 -22.42 18.48
CA ALA A 46 -7.68 -23.46 17.72
C ALA A 46 -6.93 -23.83 16.42
N PHE A 47 -6.47 -22.85 15.65
CA PHE A 47 -5.69 -23.10 14.43
C PHE A 47 -4.34 -23.73 14.71
N ASN A 48 -3.63 -23.29 15.74
CA ASN A 48 -2.35 -23.90 16.12
C ASN A 48 -2.50 -25.35 16.58
N ASP A 49 -3.50 -25.64 17.39
CA ASP A 49 -3.76 -27.00 17.88
C ASP A 49 -4.19 -27.92 16.73
N TYR A 50 -5.04 -27.44 15.83
CA TYR A 50 -5.44 -28.20 14.64
C TYR A 50 -4.23 -28.50 13.74
N ALA A 51 -3.40 -27.50 13.46
CA ALA A 51 -2.20 -27.67 12.62
C ALA A 51 -1.20 -28.64 13.26
N LYS A 52 -1.01 -28.57 14.58
CA LYS A 52 -0.15 -29.48 15.35
C LYS A 52 -0.66 -30.91 15.32
N ASN A 53 -1.95 -31.09 15.58
CA ASN A 53 -2.58 -32.43 15.63
C ASN A 53 -2.56 -33.14 14.27
N ASN A 54 -2.60 -32.38 13.19
CA ASN A 54 -2.53 -32.90 11.81
C ASN A 54 -1.11 -32.90 11.22
N ASN A 55 -0.06 -32.62 12.02
CA ASN A 55 1.34 -32.58 11.58
C ASN A 55 1.60 -31.67 10.36
N LEU A 56 0.89 -30.53 10.30
CA LEU A 56 1.01 -29.60 9.16
C LEU A 56 2.22 -28.68 9.26
N PHE A 57 2.84 -28.56 10.44
CA PHE A 57 4.06 -27.78 10.62
C PHE A 57 5.30 -28.54 10.17
N LYS A 58 6.09 -27.94 9.28
CA LYS A 58 7.40 -28.47 8.84
C LYS A 58 8.50 -27.73 9.61
N GLY A 59 9.18 -28.39 10.55
CA GLY A 59 10.36 -27.87 11.27
C GLY A 59 10.15 -27.61 12.76
N LYS A 60 11.20 -27.03 13.41
CA LYS A 60 11.24 -26.79 14.87
C LYS A 60 10.39 -25.61 15.35
N ASP A 61 10.05 -24.65 14.49
CA ASP A 61 9.28 -23.44 14.82
C ASP A 61 7.81 -23.56 14.38
N GLY A 62 7.14 -24.59 14.82
CA GLY A 62 5.81 -24.99 14.41
C GLY A 62 4.66 -24.24 15.11
N SER A 63 4.64 -22.88 15.11
CA SER A 63 3.46 -22.12 15.56
C SER A 63 3.18 -20.94 14.64
N LEU A 64 1.90 -20.61 14.49
CA LEU A 64 1.42 -19.40 13.81
C LEU A 64 1.23 -18.30 14.85
N ASP A 65 1.59 -17.09 14.47
CA ASP A 65 1.29 -15.91 15.27
C ASP A 65 -0.18 -15.51 15.09
N GLY A 66 -0.74 -14.78 16.06
CA GLY A 66 -2.12 -14.33 15.96
C GLY A 66 -2.38 -13.49 14.72
N ALA A 67 -1.41 -12.66 14.31
CA ALA A 67 -1.49 -11.87 13.10
C ALA A 67 -1.60 -12.73 11.82
N ASP A 68 -0.84 -13.85 11.76
CA ASP A 68 -0.82 -14.73 10.59
C ASP A 68 -2.17 -15.45 10.41
N VAL A 69 -2.81 -15.83 11.53
CA VAL A 69 -4.10 -16.53 11.53
C VAL A 69 -5.26 -15.59 11.18
N ARG A 70 -5.18 -14.32 11.61
CA ARG A 70 -6.25 -13.34 11.45
C ARG A 70 -6.11 -12.45 10.22
N GLU A 71 -5.11 -12.68 9.39
CA GLU A 71 -4.97 -11.95 8.13
C GLU A 71 -6.19 -12.17 7.22
N GLY A 72 -6.89 -11.07 6.89
CA GLY A 72 -8.11 -11.08 6.10
C GLY A 72 -9.35 -11.62 6.84
N LEU A 73 -9.31 -11.68 8.18
CA LEU A 73 -10.46 -12.04 9.00
C LEU A 73 -11.43 -10.86 9.11
N SER A 74 -12.69 -11.09 8.76
CA SER A 74 -13.81 -10.22 9.08
C SER A 74 -14.74 -10.93 10.07
N ALA A 75 -15.01 -10.32 11.22
CA ALA A 75 -15.83 -10.92 12.25
C ALA A 75 -16.74 -9.91 12.94
N VAL A 76 -17.91 -10.38 13.38
CA VAL A 76 -18.81 -9.63 14.26
C VAL A 76 -18.96 -10.39 15.55
N ILE A 77 -18.61 -9.76 16.66
CA ILE A 77 -18.68 -10.33 18.00
C ILE A 77 -19.79 -9.60 18.76
N SER A 78 -20.75 -10.33 19.32
CA SER A 78 -21.78 -9.76 20.18
C SER A 78 -21.83 -10.51 21.50
N LEU A 79 -21.69 -9.77 22.61
CA LEU A 79 -21.79 -10.30 23.97
C LEU A 79 -22.99 -9.75 24.68
N LYS A 80 -23.60 -10.61 25.51
CA LYS A 80 -24.56 -10.20 26.55
C LYS A 80 -23.93 -10.48 27.91
N ILE A 81 -23.79 -9.45 28.72
CA ILE A 81 -23.19 -9.50 30.06
C ILE A 81 -24.23 -8.96 31.06
N PRO A 82 -24.47 -9.64 32.19
CA PRO A 82 -25.27 -9.09 33.27
C PRO A 82 -24.74 -7.74 33.75
N GLU A 83 -25.63 -6.82 34.08
CA GLU A 83 -25.23 -5.43 34.48
C GLU A 83 -24.28 -5.44 35.68
N GLU A 84 -24.43 -6.39 36.60
CA GLU A 84 -23.57 -6.53 37.77
C GLU A 84 -22.08 -6.80 37.46
N LEU A 85 -21.81 -7.40 36.30
CA LEU A 85 -20.46 -7.76 35.83
C LEU A 85 -19.95 -6.79 34.74
N LEU A 86 -20.80 -5.85 34.33
CA LEU A 86 -20.50 -4.99 33.20
C LEU A 86 -19.57 -3.84 33.60
N GLN A 87 -18.34 -3.87 33.09
CA GLN A 87 -17.35 -2.82 33.34
C GLN A 87 -16.83 -2.29 32.01
N PHE A 88 -17.06 -1.01 31.74
CA PHE A 88 -16.48 -0.31 30.60
C PHE A 88 -15.35 0.61 31.04
N GLU A 89 -14.33 0.73 30.21
CA GLU A 89 -13.31 1.76 30.35
C GLU A 89 -13.80 3.05 29.65
N GLY A 90 -13.81 4.15 30.40
CA GLY A 90 -14.18 5.48 29.90
C GLY A 90 -15.69 5.75 29.80
N GLN A 91 -16.02 7.03 29.66
CA GLN A 91 -17.40 7.53 29.62
C GLN A 91 -18.15 7.16 28.34
N THR A 92 -17.42 6.93 27.24
CA THR A 92 -17.97 6.58 25.93
C THR A 92 -18.34 5.11 25.78
N LYS A 93 -18.05 4.28 26.78
CA LYS A 93 -18.25 2.81 26.74
C LYS A 93 -17.58 2.12 25.52
N GLY A 94 -16.53 2.74 24.98
CA GLY A 94 -15.83 2.27 23.78
C GLY A 94 -15.03 0.99 24.01
N LYS A 95 -14.64 0.66 25.25
CA LYS A 95 -13.80 -0.48 25.60
C LYS A 95 -14.38 -1.27 26.77
N LEU A 96 -14.49 -2.60 26.60
CA LEU A 96 -14.91 -3.50 27.67
C LEU A 96 -13.72 -3.85 28.58
N GLY A 97 -13.89 -3.63 29.90
CA GLY A 97 -12.91 -3.96 30.93
C GLY A 97 -13.17 -5.26 31.69
N THR A 98 -14.40 -5.85 31.62
CA THR A 98 -14.81 -7.05 32.37
C THR A 98 -13.82 -8.20 32.17
N PRO A 99 -13.06 -8.66 33.21
CA PRO A 99 -12.01 -9.68 33.03
C PRO A 99 -12.55 -11.04 32.61
N GLU A 100 -13.70 -11.45 33.15
CA GLU A 100 -14.33 -12.74 32.89
C GLU A 100 -14.75 -12.92 31.42
N ALA A 101 -15.06 -11.80 30.74
CA ALA A 101 -15.42 -11.83 29.33
C ALA A 101 -14.30 -12.37 28.44
N ARG A 102 -13.03 -12.21 28.84
CA ARG A 102 -11.90 -12.74 28.11
C ARG A 102 -11.88 -14.27 28.10
N SER A 103 -11.93 -14.90 29.28
CA SER A 103 -11.82 -16.34 29.38
C SER A 103 -13.03 -17.07 28.78
N VAL A 104 -14.23 -16.52 28.97
CA VAL A 104 -15.46 -17.07 28.40
C VAL A 104 -15.45 -17.00 26.88
N THR A 105 -15.09 -15.82 26.31
CA THR A 105 -15.03 -15.66 24.86
C THR A 105 -13.92 -16.50 24.24
N GLU A 106 -12.75 -16.62 24.90
CA GLU A 106 -11.66 -17.49 24.46
C GLU A 106 -12.10 -18.94 24.36
N SER A 107 -12.71 -19.46 25.43
CA SER A 107 -13.14 -20.87 25.50
C SER A 107 -14.19 -21.22 24.45
N ILE A 108 -15.24 -20.41 24.33
CA ILE A 108 -16.31 -20.63 23.36
C ILE A 108 -15.80 -20.51 21.92
N THR A 109 -14.98 -19.51 21.64
CA THR A 109 -14.38 -19.35 20.32
C THR A 109 -13.48 -20.52 19.96
N TYR A 110 -12.65 -20.96 20.90
CA TYR A 110 -11.75 -22.09 20.69
C TYR A 110 -12.54 -23.37 20.35
N GLU A 111 -13.55 -23.73 21.15
CA GLU A 111 -14.34 -24.95 20.93
C GLU A 111 -15.12 -24.87 19.60
N ALA A 112 -15.76 -23.75 19.33
CA ALA A 112 -16.53 -23.57 18.08
C ALA A 112 -15.64 -23.68 16.84
N ILE A 113 -14.49 -23.01 16.83
CA ILE A 113 -13.55 -23.06 15.70
C ILE A 113 -12.93 -24.45 15.56
N LYS A 114 -12.51 -25.07 16.66
CA LYS A 114 -11.99 -26.43 16.65
C LYS A 114 -12.98 -27.41 16.01
N PHE A 115 -14.24 -27.39 16.45
CA PHE A 115 -15.30 -28.23 15.90
C PHE A 115 -15.48 -27.96 14.38
N TYR A 116 -15.54 -26.68 13.99
CA TYR A 116 -15.68 -26.30 12.58
C TYR A 116 -14.53 -26.81 11.70
N LEU A 117 -13.28 -26.71 12.19
CA LEU A 117 -12.11 -27.16 11.45
C LEU A 117 -12.07 -28.69 11.29
N GLU A 118 -12.56 -29.45 12.32
CA GLU A 118 -12.64 -30.89 12.25
C GLU A 118 -13.70 -31.36 11.24
N GLU A 119 -14.84 -30.66 11.16
CA GLU A 119 -15.89 -30.98 10.19
C GLU A 119 -15.53 -30.57 8.75
N ASN A 120 -14.80 -29.46 8.58
CA ASN A 120 -14.54 -28.84 7.29
C ASN A 120 -13.03 -28.89 6.92
N LYS A 121 -12.49 -30.09 6.78
CA LYS A 121 -11.05 -30.33 6.58
C LYS A 121 -10.43 -29.58 5.38
N GLU A 122 -11.14 -29.51 4.26
CA GLU A 122 -10.65 -28.82 3.06
C GLU A 122 -10.54 -27.32 3.31
N VAL A 123 -11.55 -26.74 3.95
CA VAL A 123 -11.53 -25.30 4.33
C VAL A 123 -10.42 -25.04 5.35
N ALA A 124 -10.26 -25.92 6.35
CA ALA A 124 -9.20 -25.80 7.35
C ALA A 124 -7.80 -25.79 6.72
N LEU A 125 -7.55 -26.69 5.76
CA LEU A 125 -6.27 -26.74 5.03
C LEU A 125 -6.02 -25.48 4.20
N ASN A 126 -7.04 -24.96 3.53
CA ASN A 126 -6.92 -23.73 2.72
C ASN A 126 -6.61 -22.51 3.61
N ILE A 127 -7.28 -22.38 4.76
CA ILE A 127 -7.02 -21.28 5.70
C ILE A 127 -5.61 -21.40 6.30
N LEU A 128 -5.20 -22.60 6.69
CA LEU A 128 -3.85 -22.83 7.23
C LEU A 128 -2.74 -22.59 6.20
N ASP A 129 -2.95 -22.96 4.93
CA ASP A 129 -2.00 -22.66 3.86
C ASP A 129 -1.84 -21.14 3.69
N LYS A 130 -2.95 -20.39 3.75
CA LYS A 130 -2.92 -18.93 3.76
C LYS A 130 -2.15 -18.39 4.98
N ALA A 131 -2.46 -18.85 6.19
CA ALA A 131 -1.79 -18.41 7.41
C ALA A 131 -0.27 -18.73 7.41
N MET A 132 0.13 -19.89 6.85
CA MET A 132 1.55 -20.21 6.68
C MET A 132 2.25 -19.29 5.65
N LYS A 133 1.58 -18.94 4.57
CA LYS A 133 2.08 -17.96 3.59
C LYS A 133 2.23 -16.57 4.23
N SER A 134 1.26 -16.15 5.03
CA SER A 134 1.32 -14.90 5.82
C SER A 134 2.52 -14.88 6.77
N LYS A 135 2.74 -15.96 7.54
CA LYS A 135 3.90 -16.10 8.42
C LYS A 135 5.22 -15.92 7.66
N ILE A 136 5.38 -16.63 6.53
CA ILE A 136 6.60 -16.54 5.70
C ILE A 136 6.80 -15.10 5.20
N ALA A 137 5.74 -14.45 4.76
CA ALA A 137 5.77 -13.07 4.28
C ALA A 137 6.17 -12.10 5.40
N ARG A 138 5.57 -12.24 6.59
CA ARG A 138 5.87 -11.42 7.77
C ARG A 138 7.32 -11.60 8.24
N GLU A 139 7.81 -12.83 8.30
CA GLU A 139 9.20 -13.10 8.69
C GLU A 139 10.18 -12.52 7.68
N ALA A 140 9.89 -12.62 6.38
CA ALA A 140 10.70 -12.01 5.33
C ALA A 140 10.72 -10.48 5.45
N ALA A 141 9.57 -9.85 5.70
CA ALA A 141 9.45 -8.41 5.91
C ALA A 141 10.22 -7.95 7.15
N ARG A 142 10.08 -8.68 8.28
CA ARG A 142 10.83 -8.38 9.51
C ARG A 142 12.33 -8.48 9.28
N LYS A 143 12.80 -9.52 8.62
CA LYS A 143 14.21 -9.70 8.29
C LYS A 143 14.75 -8.57 7.42
N ALA A 144 13.97 -8.16 6.41
CA ALA A 144 14.32 -7.03 5.56
C ALA A 144 14.43 -5.72 6.35
N ARG A 145 13.49 -5.46 7.29
CA ARG A 145 13.51 -4.28 8.17
C ARG A 145 14.73 -4.30 9.12
N GLU A 146 15.03 -5.44 9.73
CA GLU A 146 16.20 -5.60 10.59
C GLU A 146 17.50 -5.38 9.82
N GLU A 147 17.60 -5.92 8.61
CA GLU A 147 18.73 -5.71 7.71
C GLU A 147 18.87 -4.23 7.31
N ALA A 148 17.77 -3.55 6.97
CA ALA A 148 17.76 -2.13 6.66
C ALA A 148 18.20 -1.25 7.85
N ARG A 149 17.69 -1.55 9.07
CA ARG A 149 18.04 -0.81 10.30
C ARG A 149 19.47 -1.10 10.80
N SER A 150 19.95 -2.31 10.59
CA SER A 150 21.27 -2.72 11.13
C SER A 150 22.47 -2.22 10.34
N GLY A 151 22.25 -1.60 9.18
CA GLY A 151 23.31 -1.14 8.28
C GLY A 151 24.26 -2.26 7.79
N LYS A 152 23.93 -3.52 8.08
CA LYS A 152 24.83 -4.68 7.89
C LYS A 152 24.83 -5.23 6.46
N SER A 153 24.03 -4.73 5.56
CA SER A 153 24.01 -5.22 4.19
C SER A 153 24.99 -4.46 3.30
N LYS A 154 26.28 -4.77 3.39
CA LYS A 154 27.29 -4.32 2.40
C LYS A 154 26.88 -4.60 0.94
N LYS A 155 26.04 -5.62 0.72
CA LYS A 155 25.50 -5.94 -0.61
C LYS A 155 24.38 -4.98 -0.99
N MET A 156 23.59 -4.56 0.00
CA MET A 156 22.48 -3.62 -0.18
C MET A 156 22.97 -2.18 -0.34
N GLU A 157 23.96 -1.75 0.44
CA GLU A 157 24.63 -0.46 0.23
C GLU A 157 25.26 -0.37 -1.18
N ARG A 158 25.80 -1.49 -1.70
CA ARG A 158 26.30 -1.54 -3.08
C ARG A 158 25.18 -1.39 -4.11
N ASN A 159 24.02 -1.99 -3.91
CA ASN A 159 22.89 -1.88 -4.82
C ASN A 159 22.24 -0.47 -4.75
N LEU A 160 22.10 0.09 -3.54
CA LEU A 160 21.61 1.45 -3.34
C LEU A 160 22.60 2.51 -3.82
N SER A 161 23.92 2.32 -3.61
CA SER A 161 24.95 3.29 -4.00
C SER A 161 25.06 3.51 -5.51
N GLY A 162 24.57 2.56 -6.33
CA GLY A 162 24.56 2.70 -7.79
C GLY A 162 23.27 3.30 -8.36
N LYS A 163 22.13 3.10 -7.70
CA LYS A 163 20.80 3.50 -8.19
C LYS A 163 20.29 4.78 -7.53
N LEU A 164 20.27 4.82 -6.20
CA LEU A 164 19.76 5.97 -5.45
C LEU A 164 20.76 7.14 -5.50
N ALA A 165 20.25 8.32 -5.87
CA ALA A 165 20.92 9.58 -5.62
C ALA A 165 20.33 10.20 -4.33
N PRO A 166 20.97 10.05 -3.16
CA PRO A 166 20.38 10.40 -1.87
C PRO A 166 20.28 11.92 -1.69
N ALA A 167 19.37 12.36 -0.81
CA ALA A 167 19.33 13.71 -0.29
C ALA A 167 20.50 13.95 0.66
N GLY A 168 21.02 15.19 0.72
CA GLY A 168 22.08 15.57 1.65
C GLY A 168 21.60 15.71 3.10
N SER A 169 20.34 16.06 3.30
CA SER A 169 19.72 16.17 4.62
C SER A 169 19.41 14.79 5.21
N LYS A 170 19.66 14.65 6.52
CA LYS A 170 19.21 13.47 7.31
C LYS A 170 17.84 13.68 7.93
N ASN A 171 17.21 14.85 7.72
CA ASN A 171 15.90 15.16 8.29
C ASN A 171 14.79 14.60 7.38
N ALA A 172 14.20 13.48 7.77
CA ALA A 172 13.11 12.83 7.04
C ALA A 172 11.91 13.76 6.78
N LYS A 173 11.65 14.74 7.66
CA LYS A 173 10.48 15.64 7.57
C LYS A 173 10.56 16.67 6.43
N ILE A 174 11.73 16.85 5.83
CA ILE A 174 11.91 17.75 4.70
C ILE A 174 12.31 17.02 3.42
N ASN A 175 12.73 15.76 3.54
CA ASN A 175 13.22 15.00 2.40
C ASN A 175 12.09 14.55 1.50
N GLU A 176 12.36 14.57 0.19
CA GLU A 176 11.47 14.11 -0.84
C GLU A 176 12.16 13.01 -1.67
N LEU A 177 11.44 11.94 -1.98
CA LEU A 177 11.90 10.88 -2.86
C LEU A 177 11.16 10.96 -4.19
N PHE A 178 11.86 11.18 -5.28
CA PHE A 178 11.34 11.05 -6.62
C PHE A 178 11.66 9.66 -7.17
N ILE A 179 10.62 8.91 -7.48
CA ILE A 179 10.69 7.63 -8.18
C ILE A 179 10.53 7.92 -9.65
N VAL A 180 11.58 7.69 -10.43
CA VAL A 180 11.67 8.15 -11.82
C VAL A 180 11.77 6.95 -12.77
N GLU A 181 11.09 7.02 -13.90
CA GLU A 181 11.16 5.99 -14.94
C GLU A 181 12.47 6.04 -15.71
N GLY A 182 13.26 4.97 -15.59
CA GLY A 182 14.47 4.77 -16.38
C GLY A 182 15.68 5.64 -15.99
N ASP A 183 16.83 5.26 -16.52
CA ASP A 183 18.10 5.94 -16.22
C ASP A 183 18.22 7.30 -16.94
N SER A 184 17.56 7.47 -18.11
CA SER A 184 17.62 8.74 -18.88
C SER A 184 16.93 9.88 -18.13
N ALA A 185 15.65 9.70 -17.76
CA ALA A 185 14.91 10.66 -16.95
C ALA A 185 15.54 10.81 -15.55
N GLY A 186 16.06 9.70 -14.98
CA GLY A 186 16.83 9.73 -13.75
C GLY A 186 18.09 10.61 -13.84
N GLY A 187 18.75 10.67 -15.00
CA GLY A 187 19.88 11.55 -15.27
C GLY A 187 19.49 13.03 -15.24
N SER A 188 18.44 13.41 -15.97
CA SER A 188 17.88 14.77 -15.97
C SER A 188 17.44 15.20 -14.58
N ALA A 189 16.71 14.33 -13.87
CA ALA A 189 16.24 14.59 -12.50
C ALA A 189 17.41 14.75 -11.50
N LYS A 190 18.47 13.94 -11.61
CA LYS A 190 19.69 14.09 -10.79
C LYS A 190 20.40 15.39 -11.03
N GLY A 191 20.37 15.91 -12.28
CA GLY A 191 20.93 17.20 -12.65
C GLY A 191 20.13 18.38 -12.11
N GLY A 192 18.80 18.32 -12.21
CA GLY A 192 17.88 19.41 -11.88
C GLY A 192 17.49 19.52 -10.39
N ARG A 193 17.61 18.46 -9.58
CA ARG A 193 17.11 18.42 -8.19
C ARG A 193 17.81 19.39 -7.23
N ASP A 194 17.16 19.80 -6.18
CA ASP A 194 17.84 20.32 -4.98
C ASP A 194 18.42 19.16 -4.17
N ARG A 195 19.75 19.06 -4.20
CA ARG A 195 20.50 17.99 -3.52
C ARG A 195 20.37 18.01 -2.00
N LYS A 196 19.92 19.11 -1.41
CA LYS A 196 19.77 19.20 0.05
C LYS A 196 18.69 18.28 0.54
N PHE A 197 17.53 18.24 -0.11
CA PHE A 197 16.35 17.51 0.40
C PHE A 197 15.70 16.57 -0.61
N GLN A 198 16.10 16.60 -1.89
CA GLN A 198 15.52 15.71 -2.91
C GLN A 198 16.43 14.54 -3.22
N ALA A 199 15.89 13.34 -3.13
CA ALA A 199 16.48 12.08 -3.55
C ALA A 199 15.85 11.59 -4.85
N ILE A 200 16.64 10.95 -5.72
CA ILE A 200 16.17 10.38 -6.99
C ILE A 200 16.45 8.88 -7.00
N LEU A 201 15.39 8.10 -7.25
CA LEU A 201 15.46 6.65 -7.46
C LEU A 201 14.96 6.30 -8.86
N PRO A 202 15.83 6.06 -9.83
CA PRO A 202 15.44 5.53 -11.12
C PRO A 202 14.99 4.08 -11.02
N LEU A 203 13.86 3.74 -11.62
CA LEU A 203 13.39 2.36 -11.78
C LEU A 203 13.73 1.86 -13.18
N ARG A 204 14.26 0.64 -13.28
CA ARG A 204 14.60 0.01 -14.56
C ARG A 204 13.48 -0.89 -15.03
N GLY A 205 12.64 -0.36 -15.89
CA GLY A 205 11.52 -1.09 -16.47
C GLY A 205 10.30 -1.19 -15.57
N LYS A 206 9.34 -2.02 -15.99
CA LYS A 206 8.06 -2.20 -15.29
C LYS A 206 8.25 -3.02 -14.04
N VAL A 207 7.76 -2.51 -12.92
CA VAL A 207 7.75 -3.26 -11.66
C VAL A 207 6.72 -4.40 -11.71
N ILE A 208 6.92 -5.42 -10.89
CA ILE A 208 6.01 -6.56 -10.80
C ILE A 208 4.63 -6.14 -10.27
N ASN A 209 3.58 -6.76 -10.79
CA ASN A 209 2.21 -6.49 -10.34
C ASN A 209 1.98 -7.09 -8.93
N SER A 210 1.87 -6.20 -7.96
CA SER A 210 1.73 -6.55 -6.53
C SER A 210 0.36 -7.14 -6.17
N GLU A 211 -0.64 -7.02 -7.04
CA GLU A 211 -1.95 -7.67 -6.86
C GLU A 211 -1.90 -9.17 -7.13
N LYS A 212 -1.03 -9.58 -8.06
CA LYS A 212 -0.89 -10.98 -8.49
C LYS A 212 0.20 -11.75 -7.76
N THR A 213 1.04 -11.05 -7.01
CA THR A 213 2.28 -11.61 -6.47
C THR A 213 2.27 -11.49 -4.95
N ASN A 214 2.63 -12.57 -4.26
CA ASN A 214 2.77 -12.53 -2.80
C ASN A 214 4.01 -11.75 -2.36
N LEU A 215 4.03 -11.31 -1.08
CA LEU A 215 5.11 -10.48 -0.54
C LEU A 215 6.48 -11.16 -0.63
N ALA A 216 6.56 -12.49 -0.45
CA ALA A 216 7.84 -13.22 -0.51
C ALA A 216 8.46 -13.20 -1.92
N GLU A 217 7.64 -13.21 -2.96
CA GLU A 217 8.10 -13.08 -4.35
C GLU A 217 8.39 -11.61 -4.71
N LEU A 218 7.56 -10.68 -4.22
CA LEU A 218 7.82 -9.24 -4.35
C LEU A 218 9.19 -8.87 -3.79
N MET A 219 9.57 -9.41 -2.64
CA MET A 219 10.87 -9.18 -2.01
C MET A 219 12.06 -9.72 -2.82
N LYS A 220 11.84 -10.63 -3.76
CA LYS A 220 12.88 -11.10 -4.70
C LYS A 220 13.06 -10.15 -5.89
N ASN A 221 12.06 -9.30 -6.16
CA ASN A 221 12.16 -8.30 -7.21
C ASN A 221 13.10 -7.17 -6.78
N GLU A 222 14.15 -6.92 -7.54
CA GLU A 222 15.21 -5.98 -7.19
C GLU A 222 14.70 -4.54 -7.08
N GLU A 223 13.81 -4.11 -7.99
CA GLU A 223 13.28 -2.75 -8.02
C GLU A 223 12.37 -2.48 -6.81
N ILE A 224 11.44 -3.40 -6.52
CA ILE A 224 10.55 -3.31 -5.36
C ILE A 224 11.36 -3.36 -4.05
N ASN A 225 12.33 -4.26 -3.99
CA ASN A 225 13.19 -4.40 -2.81
C ASN A 225 13.99 -3.12 -2.57
N THR A 226 14.58 -2.55 -3.62
CA THR A 226 15.29 -1.26 -3.56
C THR A 226 14.38 -0.14 -3.08
N LEU A 227 13.12 -0.10 -3.56
CA LEU A 227 12.13 0.89 -3.14
C LEU A 227 11.78 0.76 -1.64
N ILE A 228 11.51 -0.45 -1.15
CA ILE A 228 11.23 -0.73 0.26
C ILE A 228 12.37 -0.24 1.16
N TYR A 229 13.60 -0.59 0.82
CA TYR A 229 14.78 -0.17 1.59
C TYR A 229 15.02 1.34 1.51
N THR A 230 14.78 1.97 0.37
CA THR A 230 14.93 3.41 0.20
C THR A 230 13.96 4.17 1.09
N ILE A 231 12.70 3.76 1.14
CA ILE A 231 11.68 4.36 2.03
C ILE A 231 12.01 4.09 3.50
N GLY A 232 12.50 2.90 3.84
CA GLY A 232 13.04 2.57 5.16
C GLY A 232 11.99 2.33 6.26
N ALA A 233 10.70 2.30 5.90
CA ALA A 233 9.57 2.20 6.84
C ALA A 233 9.02 0.77 7.02
N GLY A 234 9.65 -0.25 6.41
CA GLY A 234 9.12 -1.61 6.38
C GLY A 234 8.12 -1.82 5.24
N VAL A 235 7.35 -2.91 5.30
CA VAL A 235 6.39 -3.30 4.26
C VAL A 235 5.27 -4.17 4.84
N GLY A 236 4.05 -4.05 4.32
CA GLY A 236 2.89 -4.83 4.78
C GLY A 236 2.50 -4.49 6.22
N GLN A 237 2.32 -5.50 7.05
CA GLN A 237 1.94 -5.32 8.47
C GLN A 237 3.03 -4.67 9.32
N ASP A 238 4.30 -4.76 8.91
CA ASP A 238 5.43 -4.15 9.61
C ASP A 238 5.71 -2.71 9.15
N PHE A 239 4.89 -2.15 8.28
CA PHE A 239 5.06 -0.80 7.79
C PHE A 239 4.70 0.24 8.86
N ASP A 240 5.64 1.12 9.20
CA ASP A 240 5.41 2.25 10.10
C ASP A 240 5.77 3.56 9.40
N VAL A 241 4.76 4.38 9.14
CA VAL A 241 4.93 5.67 8.44
C VAL A 241 5.87 6.64 9.14
N ASN A 242 6.04 6.49 10.46
CA ASN A 242 6.92 7.34 11.26
C ASN A 242 8.41 7.02 11.04
N ASP A 243 8.71 5.80 10.60
CA ASP A 243 10.07 5.36 10.26
C ASP A 243 10.48 5.78 8.82
N ALA A 244 9.56 6.37 8.03
CA ALA A 244 9.85 6.74 6.65
C ALA A 244 10.96 7.79 6.55
N ASN A 245 11.94 7.55 5.69
CA ASN A 245 13.08 8.44 5.44
C ASN A 245 12.69 9.74 4.69
N TYR A 246 11.45 9.82 4.19
CA TYR A 246 10.97 10.90 3.33
C TYR A 246 9.60 11.40 3.79
N ASP A 247 9.41 12.71 3.72
CA ASP A 247 8.12 13.34 3.95
C ASP A 247 7.18 13.20 2.75
N LYS A 248 7.75 13.23 1.55
CA LYS A 248 7.01 13.01 0.31
C LYS A 248 7.68 11.94 -0.54
N VAL A 249 6.86 11.00 -1.03
CA VAL A 249 7.23 10.04 -2.07
C VAL A 249 6.47 10.44 -3.33
N ILE A 250 7.20 10.75 -4.40
CA ILE A 250 6.66 11.36 -5.61
C ILE A 250 6.95 10.43 -6.78
N ILE A 251 5.90 9.92 -7.42
CA ILE A 251 5.99 9.12 -8.64
C ILE A 251 6.09 10.08 -9.81
N MET A 252 7.14 9.95 -10.62
CA MET A 252 7.42 10.80 -11.77
C MET A 252 7.75 9.93 -12.98
N THR A 253 6.74 9.64 -13.79
CA THR A 253 6.81 8.79 -14.99
C THR A 253 6.62 9.62 -16.26
N ASP A 254 6.99 9.05 -17.39
CA ASP A 254 6.76 9.63 -18.69
C ASP A 254 5.26 9.80 -18.99
N ALA A 255 4.90 10.77 -19.81
CA ALA A 255 3.51 11.07 -20.17
C ALA A 255 3.04 10.18 -21.35
N ASP A 256 3.33 8.89 -21.29
CA ASP A 256 2.94 7.90 -22.29
C ASP A 256 2.25 6.69 -21.66
N VAL A 257 1.90 5.69 -22.47
CA VAL A 257 1.19 4.46 -22.02
C VAL A 257 2.05 3.63 -21.07
N ASP A 258 3.35 3.58 -21.31
CA ASP A 258 4.27 2.80 -20.48
C ASP A 258 4.48 3.46 -19.12
N GLY A 259 4.62 4.78 -19.09
CA GLY A 259 4.68 5.57 -17.87
C GLY A 259 3.40 5.47 -17.04
N ALA A 260 2.22 5.54 -17.68
CA ALA A 260 0.94 5.32 -17.01
C ALA A 260 0.83 3.90 -16.42
N HIS A 261 1.36 2.89 -17.14
CA HIS A 261 1.39 1.51 -16.63
C HIS A 261 2.33 1.36 -15.41
N ILE A 262 3.51 1.96 -15.44
CA ILE A 262 4.44 1.95 -14.30
C ILE A 262 3.81 2.67 -13.10
N GLN A 263 3.16 3.78 -13.33
CA GLN A 263 2.45 4.54 -12.30
C GLN A 263 1.39 3.69 -11.60
N ILE A 264 0.53 2.99 -12.34
CA ILE A 264 -0.52 2.16 -11.74
C ILE A 264 0.03 0.93 -11.02
N LEU A 265 1.13 0.34 -11.50
CA LEU A 265 1.83 -0.74 -10.80
C LEU A 265 2.40 -0.28 -9.46
N LEU A 266 3.00 0.92 -9.41
CA LEU A 266 3.50 1.52 -8.18
C LEU A 266 2.36 1.88 -7.23
N LEU A 267 1.28 2.48 -7.73
CA LEU A 267 0.09 2.77 -6.91
C LEU A 267 -0.51 1.48 -6.31
N THR A 268 -0.56 0.39 -7.09
CA THR A 268 -1.01 -0.92 -6.59
C THR A 268 -0.09 -1.44 -5.48
N PHE A 269 1.23 -1.29 -5.64
CA PHE A 269 2.19 -1.67 -4.61
C PHE A 269 2.01 -0.84 -3.32
N PHE A 270 1.92 0.48 -3.42
CA PHE A 270 1.70 1.35 -2.26
C PHE A 270 0.36 1.06 -1.58
N TYR A 271 -0.68 0.82 -2.36
CA TYR A 271 -2.00 0.50 -1.83
C TYR A 271 -2.01 -0.82 -1.04
N ARG A 272 -1.35 -1.87 -1.55
CA ARG A 272 -1.33 -3.19 -0.92
C ARG A 272 -0.37 -3.31 0.26
N TYR A 273 0.78 -2.67 0.15
CA TYR A 273 1.89 -2.95 1.07
C TYR A 273 2.39 -1.75 1.87
N MET A 274 1.99 -0.54 1.52
CA MET A 274 2.37 0.70 2.21
C MET A 274 1.18 1.67 2.32
N ARG A 275 -0.02 1.15 2.53
CA ARG A 275 -1.25 1.92 2.60
C ARG A 275 -1.20 3.10 3.60
N PRO A 276 -0.61 2.97 4.80
CA PRO A 276 -0.48 4.10 5.72
C PRO A 276 0.30 5.29 5.14
N LEU A 277 1.17 5.09 4.12
CA LEU A 277 1.84 6.19 3.42
C LEU A 277 0.84 7.06 2.63
N ILE A 278 -0.16 6.43 2.02
CA ILE A 278 -1.24 7.12 1.30
C ILE A 278 -2.15 7.84 2.30
N GLU A 279 -2.56 7.14 3.37
CA GLU A 279 -3.44 7.67 4.41
C GLU A 279 -2.83 8.86 5.15
N ALA A 280 -1.51 8.86 5.35
CA ALA A 280 -0.76 9.99 5.89
C ALA A 280 -0.56 11.14 4.88
N GLY A 281 -1.04 11.00 3.65
CA GLY A 281 -0.93 12.02 2.59
C GLY A 281 0.49 12.25 2.10
N LYS A 282 1.36 11.24 2.15
CA LYS A 282 2.78 11.35 1.78
C LYS A 282 3.09 10.82 0.37
N LEU A 283 2.11 10.27 -0.35
CA LEU A 283 2.28 9.77 -1.71
C LEU A 283 1.71 10.76 -2.72
N TYR A 284 2.51 11.10 -3.74
CA TYR A 284 2.17 12.07 -4.76
C TYR A 284 2.53 11.56 -6.17
N ILE A 285 1.87 12.14 -7.17
CA ILE A 285 2.19 11.99 -8.59
C ILE A 285 2.64 13.34 -9.09
N ALA A 286 3.80 13.41 -9.74
CA ALA A 286 4.28 14.60 -10.39
C ALA A 286 3.57 14.82 -11.73
N MET A 287 3.30 16.07 -12.05
CA MET A 287 2.67 16.48 -13.30
C MET A 287 3.67 17.27 -14.15
N PRO A 288 4.46 16.61 -15.01
CA PRO A 288 5.29 17.30 -15.97
C PRO A 288 4.43 17.96 -17.07
N PRO A 289 4.88 19.06 -17.69
CA PRO A 289 4.17 19.67 -18.81
C PRO A 289 4.19 18.77 -20.04
N LEU A 290 3.12 18.83 -20.84
CA LEU A 290 3.05 18.15 -22.14
C LEU A 290 3.72 18.93 -23.26
N TYR A 291 3.61 20.26 -23.20
CA TYR A 291 4.08 21.13 -24.25
C TYR A 291 4.91 22.29 -23.70
N LYS A 292 5.87 22.72 -24.51
CA LYS A 292 6.55 23.97 -24.36
C LYS A 292 6.27 24.82 -25.61
N LEU A 293 5.74 26.02 -25.41
CA LEU A 293 5.63 27.03 -26.46
C LEU A 293 6.71 28.05 -26.24
N ASP A 294 7.46 28.34 -27.30
CA ASP A 294 8.54 29.35 -27.31
C ASP A 294 8.19 30.47 -28.27
N TYR A 295 7.90 31.64 -27.72
CA TYR A 295 7.66 32.90 -28.43
C TYR A 295 8.93 33.79 -28.47
N GLY A 296 10.10 33.16 -28.38
CA GLY A 296 11.39 33.84 -28.36
C GLY A 296 11.76 34.35 -26.97
N LYS A 297 11.19 35.48 -26.53
CA LYS A 297 11.45 36.03 -25.19
C LYS A 297 10.61 35.40 -24.08
N LYS A 298 9.48 34.80 -24.43
CA LYS A 298 8.54 34.19 -23.48
C LYS A 298 8.42 32.72 -23.76
N LYS A 299 8.52 31.89 -22.73
CA LYS A 299 8.33 30.45 -22.78
C LYS A 299 7.13 30.09 -21.89
N TYR A 300 6.23 29.28 -22.42
CA TYR A 300 5.07 28.76 -21.69
C TYR A 300 5.17 27.26 -21.62
N TYR A 301 4.96 26.73 -20.43
CA TYR A 301 4.81 25.30 -20.21
C TYR A 301 3.34 24.99 -19.97
N VAL A 302 2.81 24.03 -20.69
CA VAL A 302 1.38 23.77 -20.80
C VAL A 302 1.12 22.29 -20.50
N TYR A 303 0.09 22.02 -19.73
CA TYR A 303 -0.17 20.72 -19.13
C TYR A 303 -1.32 19.98 -19.81
N THR A 304 -2.21 20.67 -20.54
CA THR A 304 -3.34 20.10 -21.27
C THR A 304 -3.44 20.65 -22.68
N ASP A 305 -4.21 19.97 -23.55
CA ASP A 305 -4.46 20.46 -24.91
C ASP A 305 -5.35 21.71 -24.91
N GLU A 306 -6.26 21.84 -23.94
CA GLU A 306 -7.08 23.03 -23.75
C GLU A 306 -6.22 24.26 -23.42
N GLU A 307 -5.33 24.14 -22.45
CA GLU A 307 -4.37 25.20 -22.08
C GLU A 307 -3.50 25.59 -23.29
N LEU A 308 -3.13 24.60 -24.13
CA LEU A 308 -2.36 24.84 -25.34
C LEU A 308 -3.10 25.80 -26.30
N GLU A 309 -4.39 25.56 -26.53
CA GLU A 309 -5.21 26.38 -27.39
C GLU A 309 -5.49 27.76 -26.78
N GLU A 310 -5.62 27.87 -25.46
CA GLU A 310 -5.77 29.14 -24.74
C GLU A 310 -4.51 30.00 -24.90
N VAL A 311 -3.31 29.45 -24.63
CA VAL A 311 -2.04 30.18 -24.76
C VAL A 311 -1.81 30.62 -26.19
N LYS A 312 -2.20 29.84 -27.22
CA LYS A 312 -2.14 30.23 -28.62
C LYS A 312 -3.06 31.40 -28.95
N LYS A 313 -4.27 31.44 -28.36
CA LYS A 313 -5.24 32.54 -28.57
C LYS A 313 -4.81 33.84 -27.92
N GLU A 314 -4.21 33.75 -26.72
CA GLU A 314 -3.77 34.91 -25.95
C GLU A 314 -2.48 35.56 -26.49
N ASN A 315 -1.66 34.80 -27.19
CA ASN A 315 -0.36 35.27 -27.67
C ASN A 315 -0.32 35.29 -29.21
N THR A 316 -0.18 36.48 -29.78
CA THR A 316 -0.02 36.69 -31.22
C THR A 316 1.45 36.72 -31.56
N GLY A 317 1.88 35.97 -32.58
CA GLY A 317 3.26 35.99 -33.09
C GLY A 317 3.75 34.65 -33.59
N LYS A 318 5.01 34.64 -34.06
CA LYS A 318 5.66 33.36 -34.44
C LYS A 318 6.08 32.63 -33.18
N TYR A 319 5.76 31.37 -33.12
CA TYR A 319 6.14 30.48 -32.01
C TYR A 319 6.61 29.14 -32.52
N SER A 320 7.36 28.41 -31.69
CA SER A 320 7.63 26.98 -31.85
C SER A 320 6.98 26.19 -30.73
N ILE A 321 6.49 25.01 -31.09
CA ILE A 321 5.93 24.06 -30.11
C ILE A 321 6.86 22.86 -30.00
N GLN A 322 7.20 22.48 -28.79
CA GLN A 322 7.84 21.20 -28.47
C GLN A 322 6.87 20.39 -27.63
N ARG A 323 6.50 19.19 -28.10
CA ARG A 323 5.76 18.21 -27.31
C ARG A 323 6.77 17.30 -26.59
N TYR A 324 6.62 17.18 -25.29
CA TYR A 324 7.40 16.24 -24.50
C TYR A 324 6.71 14.86 -24.49
N LYS A 325 7.40 13.83 -24.94
CA LYS A 325 6.93 12.44 -24.87
C LYS A 325 7.43 11.74 -23.61
N GLY A 326 8.56 12.17 -23.09
CA GLY A 326 9.14 11.64 -21.89
C GLY A 326 10.01 12.66 -21.16
N LEU A 327 10.24 12.40 -19.88
CA LEU A 327 11.04 13.23 -18.97
C LEU A 327 12.51 13.35 -19.42
N GLY A 328 13.01 12.33 -20.14
CA GLY A 328 14.36 12.34 -20.70
C GLY A 328 14.58 13.37 -21.81
N GLU A 329 13.50 13.92 -22.40
CA GLU A 329 13.55 15.00 -23.39
C GLU A 329 13.69 16.39 -22.75
N MET A 330 13.46 16.48 -21.45
CA MET A 330 13.62 17.72 -20.69
C MET A 330 15.04 17.83 -20.17
N ASN A 331 15.63 19.02 -20.35
CA ASN A 331 16.90 19.28 -19.68
C ASN A 331 16.70 19.52 -18.17
N PRO A 332 17.79 19.44 -17.36
CA PRO A 332 17.68 19.56 -15.90
C PRO A 332 16.98 20.83 -15.41
N ASP A 333 17.25 21.99 -16.02
CA ASP A 333 16.65 23.26 -15.61
C ASP A 333 15.14 23.30 -15.91
N GLN A 334 14.73 22.77 -17.07
CA GLN A 334 13.31 22.66 -17.42
C GLN A 334 12.56 21.74 -16.45
N LEU A 335 13.15 20.61 -16.11
CA LEU A 335 12.55 19.65 -15.19
C LEU A 335 12.45 20.24 -13.76
N TRP A 336 13.45 21.01 -13.36
CA TRP A 336 13.40 21.75 -12.10
C TRP A 336 12.27 22.76 -12.10
N ASP A 337 12.25 23.69 -13.06
CA ASP A 337 11.32 24.80 -13.10
C ASP A 337 9.84 24.38 -13.18
N THR A 338 9.56 23.21 -13.79
CA THR A 338 8.19 22.78 -14.07
C THR A 338 7.66 21.68 -13.15
N THR A 339 8.57 20.82 -12.63
CA THR A 339 8.14 19.55 -12.04
C THR A 339 8.74 19.28 -10.65
N MET A 340 9.95 19.79 -10.37
CA MET A 340 10.66 19.45 -9.14
C MET A 340 10.74 20.59 -8.13
N ASN A 341 10.72 21.85 -8.56
CA ASN A 341 10.79 23.01 -7.69
C ASN A 341 9.51 23.11 -6.83
N PRO A 342 9.61 23.09 -5.50
CA PRO A 342 8.45 23.19 -4.61
C PRO A 342 7.55 24.39 -4.85
N ASP A 343 8.10 25.51 -5.34
CA ASP A 343 7.38 26.78 -5.53
C ASP A 343 6.55 26.83 -6.82
N THR A 344 6.90 26.02 -7.82
CA THR A 344 6.31 26.10 -9.18
C THR A 344 5.67 24.80 -9.66
N ARG A 345 6.02 23.67 -9.06
CA ARG A 345 5.53 22.35 -9.49
C ARG A 345 4.07 22.10 -9.14
N SER A 346 3.42 21.28 -9.95
CA SER A 346 2.12 20.68 -9.64
C SER A 346 2.29 19.23 -9.24
N LEU A 347 1.68 18.86 -8.09
CA LEU A 347 1.64 17.49 -7.58
C LEU A 347 0.18 17.09 -7.31
N ILE A 348 -0.18 15.88 -7.74
CA ILE A 348 -1.45 15.26 -7.36
C ILE A 348 -1.19 14.42 -6.11
N ARG A 349 -1.86 14.75 -5.00
CA ARG A 349 -1.83 13.91 -3.80
C ARG A 349 -2.71 12.69 -4.00
N VAL A 350 -2.15 11.49 -3.78
CA VAL A 350 -2.90 10.25 -3.83
C VAL A 350 -3.72 10.11 -2.55
N ASN A 351 -5.04 9.92 -2.70
CA ASN A 351 -5.97 9.76 -1.59
C ASN A 351 -6.86 8.55 -1.80
N ILE A 352 -7.29 7.94 -0.70
CA ILE A 352 -8.33 6.91 -0.69
C ILE A 352 -9.60 7.56 -0.15
N THR A 353 -10.50 7.95 -1.04
CA THR A 353 -11.78 8.59 -0.67
C THR A 353 -12.85 7.56 -0.29
N ASP A 354 -12.85 6.41 -0.95
CA ASP A 354 -13.72 5.27 -0.71
C ASP A 354 -12.88 3.98 -0.74
N ALA A 355 -12.68 3.39 0.43
CA ALA A 355 -11.85 2.19 0.57
C ALA A 355 -12.46 0.97 -0.12
N ALA A 356 -13.80 0.81 -0.09
CA ALA A 356 -14.46 -0.32 -0.72
C ALA A 356 -14.40 -0.24 -2.26
N LEU A 357 -14.59 0.96 -2.80
CA LEU A 357 -14.49 1.22 -4.23
C LEU A 357 -13.05 1.05 -4.72
N ALA A 358 -12.06 1.55 -3.98
CA ALA A 358 -10.64 1.39 -4.30
C ALA A 358 -10.26 -0.09 -4.32
N GLU A 359 -10.67 -0.86 -3.29
CA GLU A 359 -10.46 -2.30 -3.23
C GLU A 359 -11.06 -3.02 -4.44
N LYS A 360 -12.33 -2.74 -4.76
CA LYS A 360 -13.00 -3.31 -5.93
C LYS A 360 -12.26 -2.99 -7.23
N ARG A 361 -11.85 -1.73 -7.42
CA ARG A 361 -11.12 -1.30 -8.63
C ARG A 361 -9.77 -1.98 -8.77
N VAL A 362 -8.98 -2.04 -7.69
CA VAL A 362 -7.67 -2.70 -7.71
C VAL A 362 -7.83 -4.20 -8.02
N ASN A 363 -8.76 -4.88 -7.36
CA ASN A 363 -9.05 -6.30 -7.62
C ASN A 363 -9.48 -6.56 -9.06
N VAL A 364 -10.37 -5.75 -9.63
CA VAL A 364 -10.87 -5.92 -10.98
C VAL A 364 -9.80 -5.59 -12.02
N LEU A 365 -9.13 -4.46 -11.89
CA LEU A 365 -8.23 -3.96 -12.92
C LEU A 365 -6.84 -4.61 -12.87
N MET A 366 -6.33 -4.92 -11.67
CA MET A 366 -4.98 -5.44 -11.48
C MET A 366 -4.94 -6.92 -11.12
N GLY A 367 -6.07 -7.53 -10.74
CA GLY A 367 -6.18 -8.94 -10.34
C GLY A 367 -6.05 -9.93 -11.50
N ASP A 368 -6.10 -11.23 -11.19
CA ASP A 368 -5.90 -12.32 -12.15
C ASP A 368 -7.08 -12.56 -13.11
N LYS A 369 -8.31 -12.28 -12.63
CA LYS A 369 -9.52 -12.55 -13.41
C LYS A 369 -9.65 -11.58 -14.59
N VAL A 370 -9.73 -12.13 -15.79
CA VAL A 370 -9.80 -11.34 -17.03
C VAL A 370 -11.23 -10.84 -17.31
N GLU A 371 -12.26 -11.67 -17.10
CA GLU A 371 -13.64 -11.33 -17.43
C GLU A 371 -14.17 -10.10 -16.69
N PRO A 372 -14.03 -9.96 -15.35
CA PRO A 372 -14.49 -8.74 -14.67
C PRO A 372 -13.79 -7.48 -15.17
N ARG A 373 -12.52 -7.59 -15.61
CA ARG A 373 -11.77 -6.46 -16.18
C ARG A 373 -12.31 -6.07 -17.56
N LYS A 374 -12.63 -7.06 -18.43
CA LYS A 374 -13.23 -6.79 -19.73
C LYS A 374 -14.61 -6.12 -19.58
N GLU A 375 -15.44 -6.64 -18.69
CA GLU A 375 -16.75 -6.07 -18.37
C GLU A 375 -16.60 -4.61 -17.93
N TRP A 376 -15.71 -4.36 -16.96
CA TRP A 376 -15.47 -3.01 -16.46
C TRP A 376 -15.00 -2.05 -17.58
N ILE A 377 -14.06 -2.48 -18.43
CA ILE A 377 -13.56 -1.68 -19.55
C ILE A 377 -14.72 -1.36 -20.52
N ASN A 378 -15.52 -2.34 -20.89
CA ASN A 378 -16.66 -2.13 -21.78
C ASN A 378 -17.72 -1.15 -21.24
N GLU A 379 -17.91 -1.15 -19.92
CA GLU A 379 -18.89 -0.29 -19.25
C GLU A 379 -18.38 1.14 -19.01
N ASN A 380 -17.08 1.31 -18.80
CA ASN A 380 -16.52 2.58 -18.27
C ASN A 380 -15.56 3.29 -19.23
N VAL A 381 -15.13 2.66 -20.34
CA VAL A 381 -14.19 3.24 -21.28
C VAL A 381 -14.87 3.53 -22.61
N VAL A 382 -14.84 4.79 -23.01
CA VAL A 382 -15.25 5.20 -24.36
C VAL A 382 -14.00 5.18 -25.24
N PHE A 383 -13.97 4.26 -26.19
CA PHE A 383 -12.87 4.20 -27.16
C PHE A 383 -13.05 5.32 -28.20
N THR A 384 -12.15 6.30 -28.16
CA THR A 384 -12.05 7.34 -29.17
C THR A 384 -10.86 7.06 -30.08
N MET A 385 -10.92 7.54 -31.32
CA MET A 385 -9.78 7.45 -32.28
C MET A 385 -8.64 8.43 -31.90
N GLU A 386 -8.85 9.28 -30.90
CA GLU A 386 -7.88 10.22 -30.40
C GLU A 386 -7.10 9.60 -29.23
N ASP A 387 -5.77 9.67 -29.32
CA ASP A 387 -4.83 9.23 -28.27
C ASP A 387 -4.83 10.21 -27.06
N ASN A 388 -5.97 10.41 -26.42
CA ASN A 388 -6.09 11.20 -25.21
C ASN A 388 -5.70 10.35 -23.99
N TYR A 389 -4.41 10.19 -23.71
CA TYR A 389 -3.84 9.44 -22.57
C TYR A 389 -4.03 10.12 -21.21
N ARG A 390 -4.82 11.16 -21.14
CA ARG A 390 -5.18 11.87 -19.91
C ARG A 390 -6.67 11.80 -19.64
N ALA A 391 -7.20 10.64 -19.44
CA ALA A 391 -8.46 10.51 -18.76
C ALA A 391 -8.19 10.19 -17.29
N VAL A 392 -8.33 11.24 -16.43
CA VAL A 392 -8.49 11.29 -14.97
C VAL A 392 -7.21 11.19 -14.16
#